data_51d899c2801fda0e7b914787dc48c543
#
_entry.id   51d899c2801fda0e7b914787dc48c543
#
_cell.length_a   1.000
_cell.length_b   1.000
_cell.length_c   1.000
_cell.angle_alpha   90.00
_cell.angle_beta   90.00
_cell.angle_gamma   90.00
#
_symmetry.space_group_name_H-M   'P 1'
#
loop_
_entity.id
_entity.type
_entity.pdbx_description
1 polymer ?
#
loop_
_entity_poly.entity_id
_entity_poly.type
_entity_poly.pdbx_seq_one_letter_code
_entity_poly.pdbx_strand_id
1 'polypeptide(L)'
;VKSGDKGAVKAEQSISKIDEVEVKFNYKTKYDEDEFARQLADQEAGMNKLTVDEYLKNRERYIEEGRAIEGNMAQQAARDKALADKVDELRSSGMSLKEAETQAQNWLDTQAALHNPDQIAGGNPLNIGGMGDKGINSSIGAQWKYRIDAVDEQIQSMAKNMTDAERKSNYLNVKLTY
;
A
#
# COMPACT_ATOMS: atom_id res chain seq x y z
N VAL A 1 -26.21 16.22 29.46
CA VAL A 1 -25.73 14.85 29.20
C VAL A 1 -25.83 14.54 27.71
N LYS A 2 -26.97 14.83 27.07
CA LYS A 2 -27.15 14.56 25.64
C LYS A 2 -26.32 15.46 24.73
N SER A 3 -25.99 16.67 25.14
CA SER A 3 -25.17 17.58 24.34
C SER A 3 -23.69 17.15 24.30
N GLY A 4 -23.18 16.49 25.34
CA GLY A 4 -21.83 15.93 25.36
C GLY A 4 -21.66 14.79 24.37
N ASP A 5 -22.65 13.90 24.28
CA ASP A 5 -22.63 12.77 23.35
C ASP A 5 -22.66 13.23 21.89
N LYS A 6 -23.42 14.26 21.56
CA LYS A 6 -23.45 14.85 20.22
C LYS A 6 -22.10 15.47 19.83
N GLY A 7 -21.39 16.10 20.76
CA GLY A 7 -20.09 16.64 20.53
C GLY A 7 -19.04 15.56 20.24
N ALA A 8 -19.08 14.47 20.99
CA ALA A 8 -18.19 13.33 20.81
C ALA A 8 -18.40 12.66 19.44
N VAL A 9 -19.65 12.46 19.03
CA VAL A 9 -19.99 11.85 17.72
C VAL A 9 -19.49 12.73 16.57
N LYS A 10 -19.63 14.05 16.65
CA LYS A 10 -19.11 14.97 15.63
C LYS A 10 -17.58 14.94 15.55
N ALA A 11 -16.88 14.83 16.67
CA ALA A 11 -15.43 14.76 16.71
C ALA A 11 -14.93 13.47 16.03
N GLU A 12 -15.59 12.34 16.26
CA GLU A 12 -15.25 11.06 15.62
C GLU A 12 -15.49 11.06 14.10
N GLN A 13 -16.48 11.80 13.63
CA GLN A 13 -16.84 11.86 12.21
C GLN A 13 -16.02 12.88 11.41
N SER A 14 -15.31 13.78 12.07
CA SER A 14 -14.58 14.86 11.40
C SER A 14 -13.11 14.52 11.16
N ILE A 15 -12.83 13.45 10.40
CA ILE A 15 -11.48 13.17 9.93
C ILE A 15 -11.19 14.13 8.77
N SER A 16 -10.18 15.00 8.96
CA SER A 16 -9.77 15.94 7.93
C SER A 16 -8.95 15.24 6.86
N LYS A 17 -9.26 15.51 5.62
CA LYS A 17 -8.49 15.00 4.47
C LYS A 17 -8.46 16.02 3.36
N ILE A 18 -7.45 15.93 2.51
CA ILE A 18 -7.29 16.83 1.37
C ILE A 18 -8.35 16.58 0.30
N ASP A 19 -8.45 17.48 -0.68
CA ASP A 19 -9.27 17.27 -1.86
C ASP A 19 -8.82 16.01 -2.61
N GLU A 20 -9.76 15.38 -3.27
CA GLU A 20 -9.51 14.10 -3.95
C GLU A 20 -8.47 14.24 -5.07
N VAL A 21 -7.52 13.32 -5.09
CA VAL A 21 -6.54 13.16 -6.17
C VAL A 21 -6.84 11.83 -6.85
N GLU A 22 -7.34 11.89 -8.07
CA GLU A 22 -7.63 10.68 -8.85
C GLU A 22 -6.43 10.28 -9.68
N VAL A 23 -6.10 8.98 -9.68
CA VAL A 23 -5.02 8.39 -10.45
C VAL A 23 -5.56 7.19 -11.21
N LYS A 24 -5.50 7.23 -12.53
CA LYS A 24 -5.98 6.15 -13.38
C LYS A 24 -4.84 5.22 -13.76
N PHE A 25 -5.03 3.93 -13.50
CA PHE A 25 -4.12 2.86 -13.90
C PHE A 25 -4.67 2.12 -15.12
N ASN A 26 -3.82 1.40 -15.81
CA ASN A 26 -4.19 0.54 -16.93
C ASN A 26 -4.21 -0.91 -16.47
N TYR A 27 -5.37 -1.54 -16.62
CA TYR A 27 -5.51 -2.98 -16.42
C TYR A 27 -5.14 -3.70 -17.71
N LYS A 28 -4.35 -4.76 -17.60
CA LYS A 28 -3.99 -5.63 -18.74
C LYS A 28 -4.74 -6.94 -18.61
N THR A 29 -5.43 -7.34 -19.69
CA THR A 29 -6.31 -8.50 -19.71
C THR A 29 -5.63 -9.85 -19.43
N LYS A 30 -4.29 -9.90 -19.51
CA LYS A 30 -3.53 -11.10 -19.15
C LYS A 30 -3.50 -11.39 -17.65
N TYR A 31 -3.88 -10.42 -16.83
CA TYR A 31 -3.93 -10.57 -15.38
C TYR A 31 -5.35 -10.85 -14.91
N ASP A 32 -5.45 -11.51 -13.75
CA ASP A 32 -6.74 -11.66 -13.07
C ASP A 32 -7.26 -10.30 -12.62
N GLU A 33 -8.45 -9.93 -13.08
CA GLU A 33 -9.01 -8.60 -12.81
C GLU A 33 -9.33 -8.39 -11.33
N ASP A 34 -9.85 -9.43 -10.66
CA ASP A 34 -10.18 -9.33 -9.23
C ASP A 34 -8.92 -9.11 -8.38
N GLU A 35 -7.83 -9.79 -8.71
CA GLU A 35 -6.55 -9.61 -8.02
C GLU A 35 -5.95 -8.22 -8.32
N PHE A 36 -6.06 -7.74 -9.55
CA PHE A 36 -5.63 -6.39 -9.91
C PHE A 36 -6.42 -5.35 -9.12
N ALA A 37 -7.74 -5.48 -9.08
CA ALA A 37 -8.60 -4.58 -8.32
C ALA A 37 -8.28 -4.61 -6.82
N ARG A 38 -8.01 -5.80 -6.27
CA ARG A 38 -7.64 -5.96 -4.86
C ARG A 38 -6.33 -5.24 -4.53
N GLN A 39 -5.29 -5.47 -5.34
CA GLN A 39 -4.00 -4.82 -5.09
C GLN A 39 -4.10 -3.31 -5.22
N LEU A 40 -4.86 -2.82 -6.20
CA LEU A 40 -5.06 -1.38 -6.39
C LEU A 40 -5.82 -0.77 -5.22
N ALA A 41 -6.88 -1.44 -4.75
CA ALA A 41 -7.65 -1.00 -3.58
C ALA A 41 -6.80 -0.98 -2.29
N ASP A 42 -5.92 -1.95 -2.12
CA ASP A 42 -5.02 -2.00 -0.97
C ASP A 42 -3.99 -0.85 -1.01
N GLN A 43 -3.50 -0.50 -2.19
CA GLN A 43 -2.63 0.67 -2.35
C GLN A 43 -3.36 1.96 -2.01
N GLU A 44 -4.58 2.12 -2.50
CA GLU A 44 -5.42 3.28 -2.18
C GLU A 44 -5.66 3.40 -0.68
N ALA A 45 -6.07 2.31 -0.04
CA ALA A 45 -6.31 2.29 1.41
C ALA A 45 -5.04 2.63 2.19
N GLY A 46 -3.90 2.12 1.76
CA GLY A 46 -2.61 2.41 2.39
C GLY A 46 -2.21 3.87 2.24
N MET A 47 -2.40 4.47 1.09
CA MET A 47 -2.15 5.91 0.87
C MET A 47 -3.04 6.76 1.75
N ASN A 48 -4.32 6.43 1.85
CA ASN A 48 -5.29 7.22 2.60
C ASN A 48 -5.16 7.09 4.14
N LYS A 49 -4.25 6.26 4.61
CA LYS A 49 -3.82 6.20 6.01
C LYS A 49 -2.65 7.12 6.31
N LEU A 50 -2.02 7.69 5.29
CA LEU A 50 -0.92 8.63 5.47
C LEU A 50 -1.44 10.04 5.66
N THR A 51 -0.84 10.78 6.57
CA THR A 51 -1.04 12.22 6.63
C THR A 51 -0.25 12.89 5.51
N VAL A 52 -0.58 14.13 5.20
CA VAL A 52 0.18 14.92 4.21
C VAL A 52 1.66 14.99 4.62
N ASP A 53 1.94 15.22 5.91
CA ASP A 53 3.30 15.27 6.44
C ASP A 53 4.05 13.95 6.21
N GLU A 54 3.44 12.83 6.55
CA GLU A 54 4.05 11.50 6.35
C GLU A 54 4.33 11.22 4.86
N TYR A 55 3.36 11.53 4.00
CA TYR A 55 3.52 11.34 2.56
C TYR A 55 4.69 12.15 2.01
N LEU A 56 4.76 13.44 2.33
CA LEU A 56 5.81 14.32 1.83
C LEU A 56 7.19 13.87 2.30
N LYS A 57 7.32 13.48 3.56
CA LYS A 57 8.59 12.95 4.12
C LYS A 57 9.01 11.65 3.47
N ASN A 58 8.07 10.72 3.29
CA ASN A 58 8.35 9.43 2.67
C ASN A 58 8.75 9.60 1.20
N ARG A 59 8.09 10.51 0.49
CA ARG A 59 8.45 10.84 -0.89
C ARG A 59 9.82 11.48 -1.00
N GLU A 60 10.14 12.43 -0.13
CA GLU A 60 11.45 13.07 -0.10
C GLU A 60 12.56 12.03 0.11
N ARG A 61 12.38 11.14 1.08
CA ARG A 61 13.33 10.06 1.32
C ARG A 61 13.49 9.17 0.10
N TYR A 62 12.38 8.78 -0.54
CA TYR A 62 12.43 7.93 -1.73
C TYR A 62 13.16 8.60 -2.91
N ILE A 63 12.91 9.90 -3.13
CA ILE A 63 13.56 10.66 -4.19
C ILE A 63 15.07 10.74 -3.95
N GLU A 64 15.50 10.91 -2.70
CA GLU A 64 16.92 11.02 -2.34
C GLU A 64 17.64 9.67 -2.30
N GLU A 65 17.00 8.65 -1.74
CA GLU A 65 17.66 7.38 -1.40
C GLU A 65 17.15 6.18 -2.20
N GLY A 66 16.01 6.29 -2.87
CA GLY A 66 15.36 5.17 -3.52
C GLY A 66 14.73 4.21 -2.53
N ARG A 67 14.65 2.94 -2.90
CA ARG A 67 14.06 1.91 -2.04
C ARG A 67 14.92 1.67 -0.80
N ALA A 68 14.27 1.61 0.35
CA ALA A 68 14.95 1.44 1.63
C ALA A 68 15.38 -0.02 1.86
N ILE A 69 16.56 -0.21 2.43
CA ILE A 69 17.08 -1.55 2.79
C ILE A 69 16.13 -2.25 3.76
N GLU A 70 15.61 -1.55 4.76
CA GLU A 70 14.65 -2.11 5.71
C GLU A 70 13.37 -2.60 5.01
N GLY A 71 13.00 -2.03 3.88
CA GLY A 71 11.89 -2.49 3.05
C GLY A 71 12.16 -3.86 2.43
N ASN A 72 13.38 -4.09 1.97
CA ASN A 72 13.78 -5.40 1.43
C ASN A 72 13.80 -6.45 2.53
N MET A 73 14.27 -6.10 3.71
CA MET A 73 14.27 -7.00 4.87
C MET A 73 12.86 -7.33 5.32
N ALA A 74 11.97 -6.35 5.34
CA ALA A 74 10.55 -6.56 5.68
C ALA A 74 9.87 -7.48 4.66
N GLN A 75 10.16 -7.30 3.37
CA GLN A 75 9.65 -8.19 2.32
C GLN A 75 10.14 -9.61 2.47
N GLN A 76 11.44 -9.80 2.77
CA GLN A 76 11.99 -11.13 2.97
C GLN A 76 11.37 -11.82 4.18
N ALA A 77 11.20 -11.10 5.28
CA ALA A 77 10.55 -11.64 6.49
C ALA A 77 9.09 -12.05 6.20
N ALA A 78 8.37 -11.24 5.43
CA ALA A 78 7.00 -11.55 5.02
C ALA A 78 6.94 -12.79 4.11
N ARG A 79 7.90 -12.93 3.18
CA ARG A 79 7.99 -14.11 2.32
C ARG A 79 8.30 -15.37 3.12
N ASP A 80 9.22 -15.30 4.06
CA ASP A 80 9.58 -16.43 4.92
C ASP A 80 8.37 -16.89 5.74
N LYS A 81 7.64 -15.95 6.31
CA LYS A 81 6.41 -16.24 7.06
C LYS A 81 5.33 -16.85 6.16
N ALA A 82 5.12 -16.28 4.99
CA ALA A 82 4.13 -16.78 4.03
C ALA A 82 4.45 -18.20 3.57
N LEU A 83 5.73 -18.52 3.38
CA LEU A 83 6.18 -19.87 3.02
C LEU A 83 5.84 -20.85 4.14
N ALA A 84 6.20 -20.52 5.37
CA ALA A 84 5.93 -21.38 6.55
C ALA A 84 4.43 -21.60 6.73
N ASP A 85 3.63 -20.54 6.64
CA ASP A 85 2.18 -20.62 6.78
C ASP A 85 1.55 -21.49 5.67
N LYS A 86 2.07 -21.38 4.44
CA LYS A 86 1.58 -22.18 3.31
C LYS A 86 1.93 -23.66 3.47
N VAL A 87 3.12 -23.97 3.94
CA VAL A 87 3.51 -25.36 4.25
C VAL A 87 2.56 -25.95 5.29
N ASP A 88 2.29 -25.20 6.37
CA ASP A 88 1.37 -25.65 7.43
C ASP A 88 -0.05 -25.88 6.89
N GLU A 89 -0.55 -24.97 6.06
CA GLU A 89 -1.86 -25.09 5.42
C GLU A 89 -1.95 -26.37 4.57
N LEU A 90 -0.93 -26.62 3.73
CA LEU A 90 -0.92 -27.78 2.84
C LEU A 90 -0.76 -29.09 3.63
N ARG A 91 0.02 -29.09 4.70
CA ARG A 91 0.12 -30.24 5.59
C ARG A 91 -1.20 -30.54 6.29
N SER A 92 -1.90 -29.52 6.74
CA SER A 92 -3.23 -29.66 7.34
C SER A 92 -4.24 -30.24 6.36
N SER A 93 -4.04 -30.08 5.06
CA SER A 93 -4.89 -30.68 4.03
C SER A 93 -4.51 -32.13 3.72
N GLY A 94 -3.49 -32.68 4.35
CA GLY A 94 -3.08 -34.08 4.21
C GLY A 94 -1.84 -34.33 3.36
N MET A 95 -1.14 -33.30 2.92
CA MET A 95 0.10 -33.47 2.15
C MET A 95 1.25 -33.91 3.05
N SER A 96 2.18 -34.67 2.47
CA SER A 96 3.47 -34.92 3.12
C SER A 96 4.28 -33.63 3.25
N LEU A 97 5.24 -33.60 4.16
CA LEU A 97 6.12 -32.43 4.33
C LEU A 97 6.81 -32.05 3.03
N LYS A 98 7.37 -33.03 2.33
CA LYS A 98 8.10 -32.80 1.07
C LYS A 98 7.20 -32.22 -0.02
N GLU A 99 5.99 -32.76 -0.19
CA GLU A 99 5.02 -32.24 -1.17
C GLU A 99 4.57 -30.82 -0.80
N ALA A 100 4.29 -30.61 0.47
CA ALA A 100 3.86 -29.28 0.99
C ALA A 100 4.94 -28.23 0.76
N GLU A 101 6.20 -28.54 1.05
CA GLU A 101 7.33 -27.63 0.82
C GLU A 101 7.49 -27.30 -0.66
N THR A 102 7.39 -28.29 -1.54
CA THR A 102 7.52 -28.10 -2.99
C THR A 102 6.40 -27.21 -3.51
N GLN A 103 5.17 -27.52 -3.15
CA GLN A 103 4.02 -26.74 -3.60
C GLN A 103 4.00 -25.34 -3.02
N ALA A 104 4.37 -25.18 -1.76
CA ALA A 104 4.47 -23.87 -1.11
C ALA A 104 5.52 -22.99 -1.81
N GLN A 105 6.68 -23.56 -2.14
CA GLN A 105 7.71 -22.82 -2.86
C GLN A 105 7.26 -22.42 -4.26
N ASN A 106 6.60 -23.32 -4.99
CA ASN A 106 6.04 -22.99 -6.31
C ASN A 106 5.01 -21.87 -6.23
N TRP A 107 4.17 -21.89 -5.21
CA TRP A 107 3.21 -20.81 -4.98
C TRP A 107 3.93 -19.50 -4.66
N LEU A 108 4.92 -19.53 -3.75
CA LEU A 108 5.65 -18.33 -3.35
C LEU A 108 6.39 -17.68 -4.53
N ASP A 109 6.86 -18.48 -5.48
CA ASP A 109 7.56 -17.98 -6.67
C ASP A 109 6.63 -17.13 -7.57
N THR A 110 5.31 -17.28 -7.45
CA THR A 110 4.34 -16.44 -8.16
C THR A 110 3.95 -15.19 -7.41
N GLN A 111 4.42 -15.02 -6.18
CA GLN A 111 3.96 -13.99 -5.25
C GLN A 111 5.02 -12.93 -5.00
N ALA A 112 4.54 -11.74 -4.66
CA ALA A 112 5.36 -10.64 -4.14
C ALA A 112 4.84 -10.23 -2.77
N ALA A 113 5.75 -9.82 -1.88
CA ALA A 113 5.36 -9.15 -0.64
C ALA A 113 4.99 -7.71 -0.99
N LEU A 114 3.77 -7.31 -0.65
CA LEU A 114 3.19 -6.04 -1.10
C LEU A 114 3.42 -4.94 -0.07
N HIS A 115 4.03 -3.84 -0.49
CA HIS A 115 4.00 -2.59 0.26
C HIS A 115 2.68 -1.86 -0.06
N ASN A 116 1.96 -1.44 0.96
CA ASN A 116 0.68 -0.74 0.79
C ASN A 116 0.68 0.61 1.49
N PRO A 117 0.97 1.69 0.74
CA PRO A 117 1.25 1.73 -0.69
C PRO A 117 2.70 1.39 -1.01
N ASP A 118 3.00 1.24 -2.30
CA ASP A 118 4.36 1.08 -2.80
C ASP A 118 5.26 2.22 -2.28
N GLN A 119 6.54 1.92 -2.04
CA GLN A 119 7.48 2.93 -1.52
C GLN A 119 7.57 4.16 -2.43
N ILE A 120 7.53 3.98 -3.73
CA ILE A 120 7.51 5.09 -4.70
C ILE A 120 6.29 5.99 -4.51
N ALA A 121 5.19 5.46 -4.00
CA ALA A 121 3.95 6.20 -3.75
C ALA A 121 3.84 6.72 -2.31
N GLY A 122 4.96 6.83 -1.61
CA GLY A 122 5.01 7.34 -0.26
C GLY A 122 4.79 6.29 0.83
N GLY A 123 4.87 5.01 0.48
CA GLY A 123 4.70 3.93 1.44
C GLY A 123 5.82 3.84 2.47
N ASN A 124 5.45 3.45 3.69
CA ASN A 124 6.42 3.12 4.72
C ASN A 124 7.12 1.81 4.35
N PRO A 125 8.46 1.78 4.31
CA PRO A 125 9.20 0.56 3.95
C PRO A 125 8.87 -0.67 4.80
N LEU A 126 8.45 -0.47 6.04
CA LEU A 126 8.11 -1.56 6.96
C LEU A 126 6.66 -2.05 6.83
N ASN A 127 5.83 -1.36 6.07
CA ASN A 127 4.41 -1.70 5.95
C ASN A 127 4.17 -2.71 4.83
N ILE A 128 4.20 -3.99 5.17
CA ILE A 128 3.87 -5.08 4.25
C ILE A 128 2.44 -5.51 4.49
N GLY A 129 1.61 -5.41 3.46
CA GLY A 129 0.17 -5.73 3.52
C GLY A 129 -0.17 -7.17 3.15
N GLY A 130 0.81 -8.04 3.04
CA GLY A 130 0.61 -9.44 2.67
C GLY A 130 1.23 -9.79 1.32
N MET A 131 0.81 -10.93 0.78
CA MET A 131 1.31 -11.44 -0.50
C MET A 131 0.29 -11.21 -1.61
N GLY A 132 0.76 -11.07 -2.82
CA GLY A 132 -0.09 -10.96 -3.99
C GLY A 132 0.65 -11.32 -5.26
N ASP A 133 -0.08 -11.43 -6.36
CA ASP A 133 0.48 -11.78 -7.66
C ASP A 133 1.63 -10.84 -8.03
N LYS A 134 2.77 -11.45 -8.33
CA LYS A 134 4.01 -10.75 -8.63
C LYS A 134 3.93 -9.91 -9.91
N GLY A 135 3.31 -10.43 -10.94
CA GLY A 135 3.17 -9.74 -12.22
C GLY A 135 2.31 -8.49 -12.10
N ILE A 136 1.21 -8.61 -11.39
CA ILE A 136 0.30 -7.47 -11.13
C ILE A 136 1.01 -6.41 -10.30
N ASN A 137 1.70 -6.81 -9.23
CA ASN A 137 2.46 -5.88 -8.40
C ASN A 137 3.52 -5.12 -9.22
N SER A 138 4.23 -5.83 -10.09
CA SER A 138 5.22 -5.23 -10.98
C SER A 138 4.59 -4.24 -11.97
N SER A 139 3.41 -4.57 -12.49
CA SER A 139 2.67 -3.67 -13.40
C SER A 139 2.25 -2.38 -12.71
N ILE A 140 1.68 -2.47 -11.51
CA ILE A 140 1.28 -1.29 -10.74
C ILE A 140 2.49 -0.45 -10.38
N GLY A 141 3.57 -1.07 -9.91
CA GLY A 141 4.81 -0.38 -9.56
C GLY A 141 5.45 0.34 -10.75
N ALA A 142 5.48 -0.30 -11.91
CA ALA A 142 5.99 0.32 -13.14
C ALA A 142 5.15 1.51 -13.57
N GLN A 143 3.83 1.41 -13.41
CA GLN A 143 2.91 2.50 -13.75
C GLN A 143 3.06 3.69 -12.81
N TRP A 144 3.34 3.45 -11.53
CA TRP A 144 3.58 4.53 -10.57
C TRP A 144 4.70 5.46 -11.01
N LYS A 145 5.74 4.95 -11.65
CA LYS A 145 6.87 5.77 -12.13
C LYS A 145 6.43 6.91 -13.06
N TYR A 146 5.37 6.70 -13.80
CA TYR A 146 4.85 7.70 -14.74
C TYR A 146 3.73 8.57 -14.16
N ARG A 147 3.24 8.24 -12.96
CA ARG A 147 2.06 8.88 -12.35
C ARG A 147 2.36 9.65 -11.08
N ILE A 148 3.43 9.28 -10.40
CA ILE A 148 3.69 9.81 -9.05
C ILE A 148 4.04 11.29 -9.06
N ASP A 149 4.70 11.79 -10.09
CA ASP A 149 5.09 13.20 -10.16
C ASP A 149 3.87 14.11 -10.20
N ALA A 150 2.83 13.73 -10.93
CA ALA A 150 1.58 14.48 -10.96
C ALA A 150 0.86 14.47 -9.61
N VAL A 151 0.92 13.36 -8.91
CA VAL A 151 0.36 13.23 -7.55
C VAL A 151 1.13 14.13 -6.58
N ASP A 152 2.46 14.08 -6.62
CA ASP A 152 3.32 14.96 -5.80
C ASP A 152 2.98 16.43 -6.01
N GLU A 153 2.85 16.84 -7.26
CA GLU A 153 2.55 18.23 -7.62
C GLU A 153 1.23 18.68 -7.01
N GLN A 154 0.19 17.87 -7.12
CA GLN A 154 -1.12 18.20 -6.56
C GLN A 154 -1.08 18.28 -5.03
N ILE A 155 -0.46 17.30 -4.37
CA ILE A 155 -0.37 17.27 -2.92
C ILE A 155 0.50 18.42 -2.40
N GLN A 156 1.62 18.69 -3.04
CA GLN A 156 2.50 19.81 -2.67
C GLN A 156 1.79 21.15 -2.82
N SER A 157 1.00 21.33 -3.87
CA SER A 157 0.22 22.56 -4.07
C SER A 157 -0.77 22.79 -2.93
N MET A 158 -1.46 21.74 -2.48
CA MET A 158 -2.35 21.84 -1.33
C MET A 158 -1.57 22.10 -0.05
N ALA A 159 -0.43 21.43 0.14
CA ALA A 159 0.39 21.55 1.33
C ALA A 159 1.01 22.94 1.52
N LYS A 160 1.23 23.69 0.45
CA LYS A 160 1.76 25.08 0.53
C LYS A 160 0.88 26.00 1.37
N ASN A 161 -0.41 25.75 1.37
CA ASN A 161 -1.40 26.56 2.10
C ASN A 161 -1.70 26.00 3.48
N MET A 162 -0.99 24.96 3.90
CA MET A 162 -1.20 24.30 5.20
C MET A 162 -0.08 24.65 6.17
N THR A 163 -0.44 24.81 7.45
CA THR A 163 0.52 24.86 8.53
C THR A 163 1.10 23.46 8.79
N ASP A 164 2.19 23.38 9.55
CA ASP A 164 2.75 22.08 9.95
C ASP A 164 1.73 21.21 10.70
N ALA A 165 0.94 21.84 11.58
CA ALA A 165 -0.12 21.16 12.32
C ALA A 165 -1.18 20.61 11.38
N GLU A 166 -1.58 21.38 10.37
CA GLU A 166 -2.56 20.95 9.38
C GLU A 166 -2.04 19.79 8.52
N ARG A 167 -0.77 19.81 8.11
CA ARG A 167 -0.15 18.69 7.36
C ARG A 167 -0.12 17.40 8.16
N LYS A 168 0.04 17.49 9.47
CA LYS A 168 0.06 16.33 10.38
C LYS A 168 -1.33 15.81 10.74
N SER A 169 -2.36 16.62 10.55
CA SER A 169 -3.75 16.27 10.89
C SER A 169 -4.65 15.99 9.70
N ASN A 170 -4.19 16.31 8.48
CA ASN A 170 -4.92 16.03 7.25
C ASN A 170 -4.38 14.78 6.57
N TYR A 171 -5.29 13.87 6.24
CA TYR A 171 -4.96 12.62 5.54
C TYR A 171 -5.03 12.81 4.04
N LEU A 172 -4.33 11.95 3.31
CA LEU A 172 -4.49 11.87 1.87
C LEU A 172 -5.90 11.41 1.52
N ASN A 173 -6.34 11.82 0.35
CA ASN A 173 -7.61 11.43 -0.23
C ASN A 173 -7.34 11.09 -1.70
N VAL A 174 -6.84 9.89 -1.92
CA VAL A 174 -6.44 9.41 -3.24
C VAL A 174 -7.44 8.38 -3.72
N LYS A 175 -7.81 8.46 -4.98
CA LYS A 175 -8.68 7.48 -5.62
C LYS A 175 -7.93 6.84 -6.78
N LEU A 176 -7.67 5.55 -6.69
CA LEU A 176 -7.00 4.77 -7.74
C LEU A 176 -8.05 4.03 -8.56
N THR A 177 -8.09 4.31 -9.85
CA THR A 177 -9.09 3.74 -10.77
C THR A 177 -8.40 3.00 -11.92
N TYR A 178 -9.20 2.22 -12.67
CA TYR A 178 -8.72 1.57 -13.89
C TYR A 178 -9.82 1.39 -14.91
#